data_69e9e4d82e233497ebdc6d65fb567de4
#
_entry.id   69e9e4d82e233497ebdc6d65fb567de4
#
_cell.length_a   1.000
_cell.length_b   1.000
_cell.length_c   1.000
_cell.angle_alpha   90.00
_cell.angle_beta   90.00
_cell.angle_gamma   90.00
#
_symmetry.space_group_name_H-M   'P 1'
#
loop_
_entity.id
_entity.type
_entity.pdbx_description
1 polymer ?
#
loop_
_entity_poly.entity_id
_entity_poly.type
_entity_poly.pdbx_seq_one_letter_code
_entity_poly.pdbx_strand_id
1 'polypeptide(L)'
;MLSQDQTLDYIRRAKNNDAYAKEQLFNHNSALVKSIIRRFCGKGVEYDDLYQIACIGFLKAINNFDESFNVKFSTYTVPMVIGEIKRYIRDNGAIKVSRTIKVLANKINKFIDAYQLENNTSPTIECICNQFNIGEDEVVMALDSAKMPLSIYDKYEDEEDGQELIDKISVDNEDKTLDKIHLSTIIEGLSDREQKLIALRYFRDKTQSEVAESLGVSQVQISRLESKIIEKIRQKY
;
A
#
# COMPACT_ATOMS: atom_id res chain seq x y z
N MET A 1 12.25 -39.80 13.09
CA MET A 1 12.24 -39.49 11.62
C MET A 1 11.63 -40.70 10.93
N LEU A 2 10.77 -40.48 9.94
CA LEU A 2 10.22 -41.57 9.12
C LEU A 2 11.31 -42.12 8.19
N SER A 3 11.28 -43.46 7.94
CA SER A 3 12.07 -44.03 6.86
C SER A 3 11.59 -43.53 5.48
N GLN A 4 12.40 -43.70 4.45
CA GLN A 4 12.04 -43.31 3.10
C GLN A 4 10.79 -44.07 2.63
N ASP A 5 10.71 -45.36 2.89
CA ASP A 5 9.56 -46.21 2.51
C ASP A 5 8.28 -45.82 3.24
N GLN A 6 8.35 -45.49 4.53
CA GLN A 6 7.22 -44.99 5.30
C GLN A 6 6.73 -43.63 4.76
N THR A 7 7.68 -42.76 4.39
CA THR A 7 7.35 -41.46 3.81
C THR A 7 6.60 -41.63 2.48
N LEU A 8 7.04 -42.52 1.61
CA LEU A 8 6.37 -42.82 0.35
C LEU A 8 4.97 -43.40 0.55
N ASP A 9 4.82 -44.35 1.51
CA ASP A 9 3.48 -44.90 1.84
C ASP A 9 2.54 -43.80 2.32
N TYR A 10 2.96 -42.96 3.25
CA TYR A 10 2.14 -41.84 3.70
C TYR A 10 1.81 -40.84 2.58
N ILE A 11 2.73 -40.59 1.64
CA ILE A 11 2.45 -39.70 0.49
C ILE A 11 1.37 -40.31 -0.40
N ARG A 12 1.43 -41.61 -0.72
CA ARG A 12 0.41 -42.31 -1.51
C ARG A 12 -0.97 -42.24 -0.85
N ARG A 13 -1.03 -42.48 0.46
CA ARG A 13 -2.27 -42.35 1.24
C ARG A 13 -2.77 -40.90 1.31
N ALA A 14 -1.88 -39.94 1.52
CA ALA A 14 -2.23 -38.51 1.58
C ALA A 14 -2.78 -38.00 0.25
N LYS A 15 -2.29 -38.47 -0.90
CA LYS A 15 -2.87 -38.21 -2.23
C LYS A 15 -4.29 -38.73 -2.41
N ASN A 16 -4.62 -39.83 -1.72
CA ASN A 16 -5.99 -40.39 -1.66
C ASN A 16 -6.86 -39.73 -0.58
N ASN A 17 -6.51 -38.51 -0.15
CA ASN A 17 -7.22 -37.70 0.86
C ASN A 17 -7.25 -38.29 2.28
N ASP A 18 -6.33 -39.19 2.63
CA ASP A 18 -6.16 -39.63 4.01
C ASP A 18 -5.61 -38.48 4.88
N ALA A 19 -6.48 -37.94 5.76
CA ALA A 19 -6.16 -36.81 6.64
C ALA A 19 -5.08 -37.20 7.65
N TYR A 20 -5.11 -38.42 8.19
CA TYR A 20 -4.12 -38.93 9.14
C TYR A 20 -2.73 -39.00 8.50
N ALA A 21 -2.64 -39.48 7.27
CA ALA A 21 -1.37 -39.53 6.54
C ALA A 21 -0.78 -38.12 6.30
N LYS A 22 -1.62 -37.14 5.95
CA LYS A 22 -1.21 -35.74 5.80
C LYS A 22 -0.67 -35.17 7.11
N GLU A 23 -1.36 -35.43 8.21
CA GLU A 23 -0.95 -34.96 9.54
C GLU A 23 0.38 -35.58 9.97
N GLN A 24 0.58 -36.87 9.79
CA GLN A 24 1.83 -37.56 10.12
C GLN A 24 3.00 -37.04 9.31
N LEU A 25 2.84 -36.85 8.01
CA LEU A 25 3.85 -36.21 7.14
C LEU A 25 4.21 -34.82 7.63
N PHE A 26 3.23 -34.01 7.99
CA PHE A 26 3.45 -32.64 8.44
C PHE A 26 4.19 -32.62 9.78
N ASN A 27 3.75 -33.40 10.76
CA ASN A 27 4.34 -33.46 12.08
C ASN A 27 5.83 -33.85 12.02
N HIS A 28 6.17 -34.84 11.18
CA HIS A 28 7.56 -35.30 11.03
C HIS A 28 8.44 -34.31 10.25
N ASN A 29 7.84 -33.40 9.43
CA ASN A 29 8.57 -32.40 8.67
C ASN A 29 8.40 -30.97 9.22
N SER A 30 7.71 -30.80 10.35
CA SER A 30 7.44 -29.49 10.96
C SER A 30 8.70 -28.69 11.27
N ALA A 31 9.76 -29.35 11.74
CA ALA A 31 11.05 -28.71 11.99
C ALA A 31 11.70 -28.17 10.70
N LEU A 32 11.57 -28.89 9.58
CA LEU A 32 12.04 -28.46 8.27
C LEU A 32 11.26 -27.20 7.82
N VAL A 33 9.94 -27.23 7.90
CA VAL A 33 9.07 -26.09 7.56
C VAL A 33 9.43 -24.85 8.39
N LYS A 34 9.55 -25.01 9.71
CA LYS A 34 9.96 -23.93 10.62
C LYS A 34 11.34 -23.36 10.29
N SER A 35 12.30 -24.20 9.90
CA SER A 35 13.64 -23.75 9.51
C SER A 35 13.62 -22.90 8.23
N ILE A 36 12.73 -23.22 7.29
CA ILE A 36 12.54 -22.42 6.06
C ILE A 36 11.95 -21.05 6.40
N ILE A 37 10.90 -21.01 7.23
CA ILE A 37 10.18 -19.77 7.60
C ILE A 37 11.11 -18.76 8.25
N ARG A 38 12.01 -19.19 9.14
CA ARG A 38 12.99 -18.30 9.82
C ARG A 38 13.79 -17.44 8.85
N ARG A 39 14.04 -17.91 7.63
CA ARG A 39 14.77 -17.15 6.58
C ARG A 39 13.96 -16.02 5.96
N PHE A 40 12.66 -15.98 6.22
CA PHE A 40 11.73 -15.00 5.67
C PHE A 40 11.13 -14.07 6.73
N CYS A 41 11.41 -14.29 8.01
CA CYS A 41 11.03 -13.38 9.10
C CYS A 41 11.65 -11.98 8.89
N GLY A 42 10.95 -10.95 9.35
CA GLY A 42 11.40 -9.56 9.22
C GLY A 42 11.18 -8.92 7.86
N LYS A 43 10.43 -9.57 6.96
CA LYS A 43 10.08 -9.04 5.62
C LYS A 43 8.66 -8.45 5.54
N GLY A 44 8.16 -7.91 6.66
CA GLY A 44 6.84 -7.29 6.72
C GLY A 44 5.65 -8.26 6.71
N VAL A 45 5.90 -9.53 7.00
CA VAL A 45 4.86 -10.57 7.15
C VAL A 45 5.02 -11.23 8.51
N GLU A 46 3.92 -11.40 9.22
CA GLU A 46 3.91 -12.07 10.52
C GLU A 46 4.30 -13.54 10.42
N TYR A 47 4.88 -14.07 11.52
CA TYR A 47 5.36 -15.46 11.55
C TYR A 47 4.23 -16.46 11.30
N ASP A 48 3.05 -16.22 11.88
CA ASP A 48 1.90 -17.13 11.76
C ASP A 48 1.36 -17.17 10.34
N ASP A 49 1.34 -16.05 9.64
CA ASP A 49 0.98 -15.98 8.22
C ASP A 49 1.99 -16.76 7.36
N LEU A 50 3.29 -16.53 7.58
CA LEU A 50 4.34 -17.28 6.89
C LEU A 50 4.21 -18.78 7.14
N TYR A 51 3.82 -19.17 8.37
CA TYR A 51 3.60 -20.57 8.73
C TYR A 51 2.43 -21.18 7.96
N GLN A 52 1.29 -20.47 7.85
CA GLN A 52 0.14 -20.93 7.08
C GLN A 52 0.47 -21.06 5.58
N ILE A 53 1.18 -20.10 5.02
CA ILE A 53 1.64 -20.18 3.63
C ILE A 53 2.59 -21.35 3.40
N ALA A 54 3.51 -21.59 4.34
CA ALA A 54 4.41 -22.71 4.29
C ALA A 54 3.66 -24.06 4.37
N CYS A 55 2.60 -24.14 5.19
CA CYS A 55 1.72 -25.31 5.25
C CYS A 55 1.02 -25.55 3.89
N ILE A 56 0.54 -24.50 3.23
CA ILE A 56 -0.04 -24.62 1.88
C ILE A 56 1.00 -25.14 0.88
N GLY A 57 2.23 -24.59 0.94
CA GLY A 57 3.33 -25.04 0.10
C GLY A 57 3.70 -26.51 0.33
N PHE A 58 3.67 -26.94 1.60
CA PHE A 58 3.89 -28.33 1.99
C PHE A 58 2.80 -29.28 1.46
N LEU A 59 1.53 -28.90 1.58
CA LEU A 59 0.41 -29.68 1.04
C LEU A 59 0.48 -29.80 -0.49
N LYS A 60 0.86 -28.72 -1.18
CA LYS A 60 1.12 -28.74 -2.63
C LYS A 60 2.28 -29.69 -2.96
N ALA A 61 3.32 -29.72 -2.14
CA ALA A 61 4.43 -30.64 -2.32
C ALA A 61 3.98 -32.10 -2.20
N ILE A 62 3.13 -32.46 -1.22
CA ILE A 62 2.56 -33.81 -1.10
C ILE A 62 1.80 -34.20 -2.35
N ASN A 63 0.90 -33.31 -2.83
CA ASN A 63 0.02 -33.63 -3.97
C ASN A 63 0.78 -33.78 -5.28
N ASN A 64 1.84 -32.98 -5.49
CA ASN A 64 2.58 -32.92 -6.75
C ASN A 64 3.87 -33.76 -6.74
N PHE A 65 4.24 -34.38 -5.60
CA PHE A 65 5.44 -35.19 -5.54
C PHE A 65 5.33 -36.40 -6.47
N ASP A 66 6.36 -36.65 -7.25
CA ASP A 66 6.45 -37.82 -8.11
C ASP A 66 7.68 -38.68 -7.72
N GLU A 67 7.39 -39.93 -7.39
CA GLU A 67 8.40 -40.90 -6.97
C GLU A 67 9.36 -41.28 -8.11
N SER A 68 8.94 -41.09 -9.37
CA SER A 68 9.74 -41.45 -10.54
C SER A 68 11.06 -40.65 -10.66
N PHE A 69 11.12 -39.44 -10.08
CA PHE A 69 12.33 -38.62 -10.08
C PHE A 69 13.44 -39.09 -9.13
N ASN A 70 13.17 -40.11 -8.33
CA ASN A 70 14.15 -40.75 -7.41
C ASN A 70 14.86 -39.73 -6.47
N VAL A 71 14.14 -38.68 -6.04
CA VAL A 71 14.61 -37.65 -5.09
C VAL A 71 13.93 -37.83 -3.74
N LYS A 72 14.59 -37.41 -2.66
CA LYS A 72 13.96 -37.40 -1.32
C LYS A 72 12.84 -36.39 -1.28
N PHE A 73 11.72 -36.73 -0.62
CA PHE A 73 10.59 -35.85 -0.44
C PHE A 73 10.99 -34.49 0.16
N SER A 74 11.88 -34.46 1.17
CA SER A 74 12.39 -33.22 1.75
C SER A 74 13.08 -32.31 0.73
N THR A 75 13.84 -32.89 -0.20
CA THR A 75 14.54 -32.15 -1.25
C THR A 75 13.54 -31.47 -2.21
N TYR A 76 12.43 -32.14 -2.52
CA TYR A 76 11.36 -31.59 -3.34
C TYR A 76 10.52 -30.55 -2.60
N THR A 77 10.25 -30.78 -1.32
CA THR A 77 9.38 -29.91 -0.49
C THR A 77 9.99 -28.53 -0.28
N VAL A 78 11.29 -28.42 -0.05
CA VAL A 78 11.97 -27.15 0.24
C VAL A 78 11.73 -26.09 -0.83
N PRO A 79 12.02 -26.32 -2.13
CA PRO A 79 11.76 -25.33 -3.16
C PRO A 79 10.26 -25.01 -3.32
N MET A 80 9.36 -25.97 -3.11
CA MET A 80 7.91 -25.74 -3.18
C MET A 80 7.44 -24.78 -2.08
N VAL A 81 7.84 -25.01 -0.84
CA VAL A 81 7.52 -24.13 0.30
C VAL A 81 8.11 -22.73 0.09
N ILE A 82 9.39 -22.65 -0.31
CA ILE A 82 10.04 -21.37 -0.61
C ILE A 82 9.31 -20.63 -1.73
N GLY A 83 8.88 -21.35 -2.76
CA GLY A 83 8.15 -20.79 -3.91
C GLY A 83 6.83 -20.14 -3.48
N GLU A 84 6.03 -20.81 -2.63
CA GLU A 84 4.77 -20.27 -2.12
C GLU A 84 4.99 -19.04 -1.23
N ILE A 85 5.97 -19.08 -0.32
CA ILE A 85 6.31 -17.93 0.54
C ILE A 85 6.75 -16.73 -0.32
N LYS A 86 7.65 -16.94 -1.29
CA LYS A 86 8.10 -15.87 -2.19
C LYS A 86 6.96 -15.31 -3.04
N ARG A 87 6.05 -16.17 -3.49
CA ARG A 87 4.87 -15.76 -4.24
C ARG A 87 3.97 -14.87 -3.38
N TYR A 88 3.68 -15.29 -2.14
CA TYR A 88 2.87 -14.52 -1.21
C TYR A 88 3.46 -13.15 -0.92
N ILE A 89 4.75 -13.08 -0.53
CA ILE A 89 5.44 -11.81 -0.26
C ILE A 89 5.42 -10.89 -1.49
N ARG A 90 5.58 -11.45 -2.70
CA ARG A 90 5.53 -10.66 -3.93
C ARG A 90 4.14 -10.11 -4.22
N ASP A 91 3.09 -10.91 -3.99
CA ASP A 91 1.72 -10.59 -4.41
C ASP A 91 0.97 -9.76 -3.34
N ASN A 92 1.37 -9.86 -2.05
CA ASN A 92 0.75 -9.20 -0.89
C ASN A 92 1.60 -8.06 -0.29
N GLY A 93 2.32 -7.31 -1.11
CA GLY A 93 2.99 -6.09 -0.64
C GLY A 93 1.98 -5.00 -0.26
N ALA A 94 2.32 -4.14 0.73
CA ALA A 94 1.48 -3.03 1.21
C ALA A 94 1.03 -2.09 0.07
N ILE A 95 1.88 -1.89 -0.94
CA ILE A 95 1.57 -1.14 -2.16
C ILE A 95 1.65 -2.07 -3.35
N LYS A 96 0.63 -2.01 -4.22
CA LYS A 96 0.60 -2.78 -5.46
C LYS A 96 1.55 -2.17 -6.49
N VAL A 97 2.67 -2.83 -6.72
CA VAL A 97 3.68 -2.45 -7.73
C VAL A 97 3.65 -3.44 -8.89
N SER A 98 3.79 -2.95 -10.12
CA SER A 98 3.83 -3.79 -11.33
C SER A 98 5.00 -4.78 -11.29
N ARG A 99 4.84 -5.92 -11.96
CA ARG A 99 5.90 -6.95 -12.02
C ARG A 99 7.16 -6.44 -12.72
N THR A 100 7.01 -5.61 -13.73
CA THR A 100 8.11 -5.01 -14.47
C THR A 100 8.97 -4.15 -13.57
N ILE A 101 8.37 -3.26 -12.78
CA ILE A 101 9.07 -2.40 -11.83
C ILE A 101 9.75 -3.23 -10.73
N LYS A 102 9.07 -4.24 -10.16
CA LYS A 102 9.68 -5.14 -9.16
C LYS A 102 10.89 -5.89 -9.71
N VAL A 103 10.84 -6.35 -10.96
CA VAL A 103 11.97 -7.03 -11.61
C VAL A 103 13.11 -6.06 -11.83
N LEU A 104 12.81 -4.84 -12.28
CA LEU A 104 13.80 -3.78 -12.49
C LEU A 104 14.47 -3.40 -11.16
N ALA A 105 13.69 -3.13 -10.12
CA ALA A 105 14.19 -2.84 -8.77
C ALA A 105 15.16 -3.92 -8.26
N ASN A 106 14.80 -5.20 -8.42
CA ASN A 106 15.68 -6.30 -8.03
C ASN A 106 16.99 -6.35 -8.84
N LYS A 107 16.96 -6.00 -10.12
CA LYS A 107 18.18 -5.92 -10.96
C LYS A 107 19.07 -4.77 -10.51
N ILE A 108 18.45 -3.60 -10.26
CA ILE A 108 19.18 -2.41 -9.79
C ILE A 108 19.82 -2.68 -8.43
N ASN A 109 19.09 -3.24 -7.47
CA ASN A 109 19.65 -3.56 -6.14
C ASN A 109 20.83 -4.54 -6.24
N LYS A 110 20.72 -5.59 -7.06
CA LYS A 110 21.86 -6.51 -7.29
C LYS A 110 23.08 -5.82 -7.90
N PHE A 111 22.85 -4.88 -8.80
CA PHE A 111 23.93 -4.09 -9.39
C PHE A 111 24.58 -3.19 -8.34
N ILE A 112 23.76 -2.52 -7.48
CA ILE A 112 24.25 -1.70 -6.38
C ILE A 112 25.12 -2.53 -5.43
N ASP A 113 24.63 -3.71 -5.02
CA ASP A 113 25.36 -4.61 -4.13
C ASP A 113 26.72 -5.04 -4.76
N ALA A 114 26.72 -5.43 -6.02
CA ALA A 114 27.94 -5.82 -6.74
C ALA A 114 28.92 -4.63 -6.88
N TYR A 115 28.41 -3.46 -7.26
CA TYR A 115 29.21 -2.26 -7.42
C TYR A 115 29.86 -1.81 -6.09
N GLN A 116 29.12 -1.91 -4.97
CA GLN A 116 29.65 -1.61 -3.64
C GLN A 116 30.75 -2.57 -3.22
N LEU A 117 30.63 -3.86 -3.55
CA LEU A 117 31.67 -4.86 -3.28
C LEU A 117 32.96 -4.59 -4.06
N GLU A 118 32.85 -4.10 -5.31
CA GLU A 118 34.01 -3.85 -6.17
C GLU A 118 34.68 -2.51 -5.88
N ASN A 119 33.87 -1.46 -5.64
CA ASN A 119 34.36 -0.07 -5.57
C ASN A 119 34.35 0.52 -4.16
N ASN A 120 33.81 -0.18 -3.16
CA ASN A 120 33.57 0.31 -1.79
C ASN A 120 32.75 1.62 -1.72
N THR A 121 32.01 1.97 -2.77
CA THR A 121 31.16 3.16 -2.88
C THR A 121 29.85 2.80 -3.57
N SER A 122 28.76 3.53 -3.27
CA SER A 122 27.49 3.36 -3.98
C SER A 122 27.53 3.99 -5.37
N PRO A 123 26.94 3.36 -6.40
CA PRO A 123 26.84 3.96 -7.73
C PRO A 123 25.94 5.20 -7.69
N THR A 124 26.23 6.18 -8.56
CA THR A 124 25.34 7.34 -8.78
C THR A 124 24.13 6.92 -9.61
N ILE A 125 23.04 7.71 -9.55
CA ILE A 125 21.84 7.47 -10.38
C ILE A 125 22.22 7.45 -11.86
N GLU A 126 23.08 8.36 -12.30
CA GLU A 126 23.57 8.42 -13.67
C GLU A 126 24.31 7.13 -14.10
N CYS A 127 25.12 6.55 -13.20
CA CYS A 127 25.77 5.27 -13.44
C CYS A 127 24.76 4.14 -13.65
N ILE A 128 23.68 4.11 -12.84
CA ILE A 128 22.61 3.13 -12.95
C ILE A 128 21.84 3.33 -14.27
N CYS A 129 21.49 4.56 -14.63
CA CYS A 129 20.84 4.89 -15.90
C CYS A 129 21.63 4.38 -17.11
N ASN A 130 22.93 4.64 -17.13
CA ASN A 130 23.82 4.19 -18.19
C ASN A 130 23.94 2.66 -18.27
N GLN A 131 24.01 1.99 -17.10
CA GLN A 131 24.10 0.52 -17.02
C GLN A 131 22.86 -0.20 -17.56
N PHE A 132 21.67 0.35 -17.28
CA PHE A 132 20.39 -0.28 -17.65
C PHE A 132 19.74 0.36 -18.88
N ASN A 133 20.29 1.46 -19.40
CA ASN A 133 19.76 2.26 -20.51
C ASN A 133 18.31 2.69 -20.28
N ILE A 134 18.04 3.28 -19.10
CA ILE A 134 16.73 3.78 -18.64
C ILE A 134 16.85 5.20 -18.13
N GLY A 135 15.70 5.91 -18.04
CA GLY A 135 15.64 7.27 -17.52
C GLY A 135 15.81 7.34 -16.00
N GLU A 136 16.19 8.52 -15.49
CA GLU A 136 16.32 8.76 -14.05
C GLU A 136 15.01 8.53 -13.30
N ASP A 137 13.88 8.95 -13.89
CA ASP A 137 12.55 8.76 -13.30
C ASP A 137 12.23 7.27 -13.08
N GLU A 138 12.61 6.41 -14.04
CA GLU A 138 12.40 4.97 -13.93
C GLU A 138 13.29 4.34 -12.86
N VAL A 139 14.53 4.82 -12.70
CA VAL A 139 15.45 4.36 -11.65
C VAL A 139 14.90 4.73 -10.28
N VAL A 140 14.52 6.01 -10.08
CA VAL A 140 13.96 6.50 -8.81
C VAL A 140 12.67 5.75 -8.47
N MET A 141 11.75 5.61 -9.44
CA MET A 141 10.51 4.86 -9.26
C MET A 141 10.76 3.40 -8.87
N ALA A 142 11.75 2.75 -9.48
CA ALA A 142 12.10 1.37 -9.16
C ALA A 142 12.67 1.25 -7.74
N LEU A 143 13.57 2.14 -7.33
CA LEU A 143 14.18 2.16 -6.00
C LEU A 143 13.12 2.44 -4.91
N ASP A 144 12.25 3.43 -5.12
CA ASP A 144 11.19 3.77 -4.16
C ASP A 144 10.14 2.65 -4.05
N SER A 145 9.85 1.94 -5.14
CA SER A 145 8.92 0.82 -5.13
C SER A 145 9.39 -0.37 -4.26
N ALA A 146 10.67 -0.46 -3.97
CA ALA A 146 11.26 -1.50 -3.13
C ALA A 146 11.25 -1.15 -1.64
N LYS A 147 11.02 0.13 -1.29
CA LYS A 147 10.95 0.59 0.10
C LYS A 147 9.64 0.14 0.74
N MET A 148 9.70 -0.23 2.02
CA MET A 148 8.49 -0.47 2.80
C MET A 148 7.92 0.86 3.29
N PRO A 149 6.58 1.02 3.30
CA PRO A 149 5.94 2.16 3.93
C PRO A 149 6.31 2.23 5.42
N LEU A 150 6.54 3.43 5.90
CA LEU A 150 6.69 3.69 7.34
C LEU A 150 5.33 3.67 8.02
N SER A 151 5.29 3.26 9.28
CA SER A 151 4.08 3.40 10.09
C SER A 151 3.87 4.88 10.44
N ILE A 152 2.65 5.37 10.35
CA ILE A 152 2.30 6.73 10.82
C ILE A 152 2.41 6.87 12.34
N TYR A 153 2.42 5.75 13.06
CA TYR A 153 2.60 5.68 14.50
C TYR A 153 4.05 5.42 14.92
N ASP A 154 4.99 5.34 13.97
CA ASP A 154 6.40 5.25 14.31
C ASP A 154 6.87 6.56 14.94
N LYS A 155 7.57 6.45 16.05
CA LYS A 155 8.18 7.60 16.72
C LYS A 155 9.40 8.06 15.92
N TYR A 156 9.56 9.37 15.79
CA TYR A 156 10.62 9.97 14.98
C TYR A 156 11.97 10.00 15.72
N GLU A 157 11.96 9.96 17.03
CA GLU A 157 13.13 9.93 17.89
C GLU A 157 13.06 8.72 18.82
N ASP A 158 14.19 8.08 19.11
CA ASP A 158 14.31 6.90 19.99
C ASP A 158 14.01 7.23 21.48
N GLU A 159 13.42 8.38 21.77
CA GLU A 159 13.00 8.78 23.11
C GLU A 159 11.61 8.23 23.44
N GLU A 160 11.38 7.83 24.69
CA GLU A 160 10.11 7.27 25.15
C GLU A 160 8.91 8.22 24.93
N ASP A 161 9.15 9.55 24.90
CA ASP A 161 8.16 10.61 24.63
C ASP A 161 8.24 11.20 23.21
N GLY A 162 8.89 10.52 22.25
CA GLY A 162 9.01 10.97 20.86
C GLY A 162 7.66 11.14 20.18
N GLN A 163 7.49 12.25 19.42
CA GLN A 163 6.28 12.52 18.63
C GLN A 163 6.11 11.47 17.52
N GLU A 164 4.88 11.02 17.31
CA GLU A 164 4.52 10.13 16.22
C GLU A 164 4.53 10.88 14.87
N LEU A 165 4.76 10.15 13.77
CA LEU A 165 4.72 10.74 12.42
C LEU A 165 3.36 11.36 12.10
N ILE A 166 2.26 10.81 12.63
CA ILE A 166 0.91 11.33 12.46
C ILE A 166 0.76 12.77 12.98
N ASP A 167 1.44 13.12 14.07
CA ASP A 167 1.36 14.46 14.67
C ASP A 167 2.05 15.54 13.81
N LYS A 168 2.96 15.12 12.90
CA LYS A 168 3.66 16.00 11.97
C LYS A 168 2.94 16.19 10.64
N ILE A 169 1.93 15.34 10.35
CA ILE A 169 1.14 15.46 9.12
C ILE A 169 0.15 16.60 9.30
N SER A 170 0.42 17.74 8.63
CA SER A 170 -0.52 18.86 8.64
C SER A 170 -1.83 18.49 7.97
N VAL A 171 -2.95 18.80 8.63
CA VAL A 171 -4.27 18.71 8.02
C VAL A 171 -4.52 20.02 7.26
N ASP A 172 -4.52 19.95 5.94
CA ASP A 172 -4.67 21.08 5.00
C ASP A 172 -6.09 21.73 5.02
N ASN A 173 -6.71 21.79 6.21
CA ASN A 173 -8.06 22.33 6.40
C ASN A 173 -8.10 23.67 7.13
N GLU A 174 -6.98 24.16 7.65
CA GLU A 174 -6.97 25.39 8.45
C GLU A 174 -7.35 26.60 7.56
N ASP A 175 -6.73 26.72 6.39
CA ASP A 175 -7.01 27.81 5.46
C ASP A 175 -8.48 27.80 5.00
N LYS A 176 -9.02 26.64 4.65
CA LYS A 176 -10.44 26.51 4.27
C LYS A 176 -11.42 26.83 5.40
N THR A 177 -11.02 26.58 6.65
CA THR A 177 -11.83 26.88 7.83
C THR A 177 -11.81 28.39 8.12
N LEU A 178 -10.63 29.01 8.04
CA LEU A 178 -10.47 30.45 8.18
C LEU A 178 -11.20 31.20 7.08
N ASP A 179 -11.08 30.77 5.81
CA ASP A 179 -11.82 31.33 4.68
C ASP A 179 -13.34 31.25 4.88
N LYS A 180 -13.86 30.12 5.40
CA LYS A 180 -15.29 30.00 5.70
C LYS A 180 -15.74 30.94 6.81
N ILE A 181 -14.95 31.06 7.89
CA ILE A 181 -15.26 31.98 9.00
C ILE A 181 -15.22 33.42 8.49
N HIS A 182 -14.20 33.79 7.71
CA HIS A 182 -14.07 35.12 7.12
C HIS A 182 -15.24 35.45 6.21
N LEU A 183 -15.60 34.53 5.31
CA LEU A 183 -16.75 34.69 4.40
C LEU A 183 -18.07 34.78 5.19
N SER A 184 -18.28 33.99 6.25
CA SER A 184 -19.49 34.09 7.06
C SER A 184 -19.61 35.46 7.74
N THR A 185 -18.50 35.97 8.29
CA THR A 185 -18.46 37.30 8.92
C THR A 185 -18.78 38.42 7.91
N ILE A 186 -18.29 38.34 6.66
CA ILE A 186 -18.60 39.28 5.62
C ILE A 186 -20.10 39.22 5.26
N ILE A 187 -20.67 38.02 5.15
CA ILE A 187 -22.10 37.81 4.84
C ILE A 187 -22.99 38.36 5.98
N GLU A 188 -22.63 38.12 7.23
CA GLU A 188 -23.35 38.67 8.40
C GLU A 188 -23.36 40.20 8.41
N GLY A 189 -22.33 40.85 7.86
CA GLY A 189 -22.26 42.30 7.72
C GLY A 189 -23.08 42.88 6.55
N LEU A 190 -23.79 42.06 5.77
CA LEU A 190 -24.71 42.51 4.73
C LEU A 190 -26.10 42.79 5.33
N SER A 191 -26.92 43.60 4.64
CA SER A 191 -28.31 43.81 5.04
C SER A 191 -29.16 42.55 4.89
N ASP A 192 -30.22 42.37 5.68
CA ASP A 192 -31.11 41.18 5.70
C ASP A 192 -31.60 40.81 4.28
N ARG A 193 -31.84 41.80 3.44
CA ARG A 193 -32.27 41.58 2.06
C ARG A 193 -31.15 41.04 1.18
N GLU A 194 -29.91 41.53 1.37
CA GLU A 194 -28.72 41.05 0.66
C GLU A 194 -28.37 39.64 1.10
N GLN A 195 -28.39 39.33 2.41
CA GLN A 195 -28.18 37.99 2.97
C GLN A 195 -29.19 36.99 2.40
N LYS A 196 -30.49 37.37 2.37
CA LYS A 196 -31.55 36.53 1.82
C LYS A 196 -31.33 36.21 0.34
N LEU A 197 -30.86 37.21 -0.45
CA LEU A 197 -30.52 36.99 -1.85
C LEU A 197 -29.37 35.97 -1.98
N ILE A 198 -28.29 36.17 -1.26
CA ILE A 198 -27.13 35.25 -1.28
C ILE A 198 -27.54 33.85 -0.85
N ALA A 199 -28.32 33.72 0.21
CA ALA A 199 -28.80 32.42 0.71
C ALA A 199 -29.66 31.70 -0.35
N LEU A 200 -30.54 32.39 -1.04
CA LEU A 200 -31.37 31.78 -2.06
C LEU A 200 -30.59 31.41 -3.33
N ARG A 201 -29.63 32.25 -3.72
CA ARG A 201 -28.84 32.06 -4.96
C ARG A 201 -27.77 30.98 -4.82
N TYR A 202 -26.97 31.04 -3.75
CA TYR A 202 -25.73 30.23 -3.60
C TYR A 202 -25.86 29.05 -2.64
N PHE A 203 -26.80 29.08 -1.71
CA PHE A 203 -27.01 27.96 -0.78
C PHE A 203 -28.26 27.13 -1.11
N ARG A 204 -29.19 27.68 -1.91
CA ARG A 204 -30.41 26.97 -2.34
C ARG A 204 -30.53 26.82 -3.84
N ASP A 205 -29.51 27.17 -4.59
CA ASP A 205 -29.38 27.02 -6.07
C ASP A 205 -30.57 27.58 -6.87
N LYS A 206 -31.27 28.62 -6.34
CA LYS A 206 -32.37 29.24 -7.05
C LYS A 206 -31.89 30.13 -8.21
N THR A 207 -32.63 30.16 -9.30
CA THR A 207 -32.38 31.05 -10.43
C THR A 207 -32.69 32.53 -10.08
N GLN A 208 -32.12 33.50 -10.81
CA GLN A 208 -32.40 34.92 -10.58
C GLN A 208 -33.90 35.22 -10.71
N SER A 209 -34.62 34.55 -11.62
CA SER A 209 -36.06 34.71 -11.82
C SER A 209 -36.86 34.22 -10.59
N GLU A 210 -36.56 33.08 -10.05
CA GLU A 210 -37.21 32.54 -8.84
C GLU A 210 -36.92 33.38 -7.60
N VAL A 211 -35.70 33.93 -7.48
CA VAL A 211 -35.35 34.86 -6.40
C VAL A 211 -36.12 36.20 -6.58
N ALA A 212 -36.26 36.67 -7.81
CA ALA A 212 -37.04 37.90 -8.13
C ALA A 212 -38.49 37.71 -7.71
N GLU A 213 -39.11 36.59 -8.03
CA GLU A 213 -40.47 36.23 -7.63
C GLU A 213 -40.61 36.16 -6.11
N SER A 214 -39.67 35.49 -5.42
CA SER A 214 -39.70 35.33 -3.95
C SER A 214 -39.49 36.64 -3.18
N LEU A 215 -38.80 37.64 -3.77
CA LEU A 215 -38.51 38.94 -3.17
C LEU A 215 -39.42 40.06 -3.68
N GLY A 216 -40.35 39.78 -4.62
CA GLY A 216 -41.31 40.71 -5.17
C GLY A 216 -40.67 41.82 -6.00
N VAL A 217 -39.61 41.53 -6.76
CA VAL A 217 -38.85 42.50 -7.58
C VAL A 217 -38.60 41.94 -8.98
N SER A 218 -38.13 42.79 -9.92
CA SER A 218 -37.80 42.31 -11.24
C SER A 218 -36.47 41.56 -11.29
N GLN A 219 -36.33 40.60 -12.20
CA GLN A 219 -35.07 39.83 -12.41
C GLN A 219 -33.87 40.76 -12.67
N VAL A 220 -34.08 41.89 -13.43
CA VAL A 220 -33.02 42.86 -13.70
C VAL A 220 -32.54 43.54 -12.42
N GLN A 221 -33.43 43.78 -11.44
CA GLN A 221 -33.05 44.36 -10.16
C GLN A 221 -32.24 43.34 -9.34
N ILE A 222 -32.63 42.06 -9.36
CA ILE A 222 -31.85 40.99 -8.70
C ILE A 222 -30.44 40.87 -9.31
N SER A 223 -30.31 40.86 -10.63
CA SER A 223 -29.00 40.78 -11.31
C SER A 223 -28.08 41.95 -10.91
N ARG A 224 -28.60 43.17 -10.89
CA ARG A 224 -27.84 44.37 -10.46
C ARG A 224 -27.47 44.32 -8.98
N LEU A 225 -28.38 43.85 -8.13
CA LEU A 225 -28.14 43.73 -6.70
C LEU A 225 -27.10 42.64 -6.40
N GLU A 226 -27.21 41.50 -7.06
CA GLU A 226 -26.23 40.40 -6.97
C GLU A 226 -24.81 40.87 -7.32
N SER A 227 -24.66 41.57 -8.45
CA SER A 227 -23.37 42.13 -8.87
C SER A 227 -22.76 43.06 -7.84
N LYS A 228 -23.58 43.96 -7.26
CA LYS A 228 -23.14 44.89 -6.20
C LYS A 228 -22.73 44.16 -4.93
N ILE A 229 -23.44 43.11 -4.54
CA ILE A 229 -23.12 42.32 -3.35
C ILE A 229 -21.79 41.57 -3.55
N ILE A 230 -21.60 40.95 -4.71
CA ILE A 230 -20.34 40.27 -5.04
C ILE A 230 -19.17 41.26 -5.03
N GLU A 231 -19.34 42.45 -5.54
CA GLU A 231 -18.30 43.48 -5.49
C GLU A 231 -17.98 43.91 -4.05
N LYS A 232 -19.01 44.12 -3.20
CA LYS A 232 -18.83 44.39 -1.77
C LYS A 232 -18.08 43.27 -1.04
N ILE A 233 -18.39 42.01 -1.36
CA ILE A 233 -17.72 40.88 -0.79
C ILE A 233 -16.25 40.86 -1.23
N ARG A 234 -15.95 41.06 -2.51
CA ARG A 234 -14.59 41.12 -3.05
C ARG A 234 -13.70 42.20 -2.43
N GLN A 235 -14.30 43.35 -2.07
CA GLN A 235 -13.57 44.44 -1.45
C GLN A 235 -13.24 44.20 0.02
N LYS A 236 -13.95 43.26 0.67
CA LYS A 236 -13.76 42.94 2.08
C LYS A 236 -13.03 41.61 2.29
N TYR A 237 -12.95 40.79 1.24
CA TYR A 237 -12.18 39.58 1.21
C TYR A 237 -10.72 39.84 0.89
#